data_93b80072a15059e1c57d9d35b0be51f5
#
_entry.id   93b80072a15059e1c57d9d35b0be51f5
#
_cell.length_a   1.000
_cell.length_b   1.000
_cell.length_c   1.000
_cell.angle_alpha   90.00
_cell.angle_beta   90.00
_cell.angle_gamma   90.00
#
_symmetry.space_group_name_H-M   'P 1'
#
loop_
_entity.id
_entity.type
_entity.pdbx_description
1 polymer ?
#
loop_
_entity_poly.entity_id
_entity_poly.type
_entity_poly.pdbx_seq_one_letter_code
_entity_poly.pdbx_strand_id
1 'polypeptide(L)'
;MQGLERLQRSWPWRARWLTALAVLGVGCSGRCGGASDAGTLSKEEARAIPGAVIFLSERAGQKDVWKVSPEGVETRLTDAEEDEFPGPLSPDGKSLVVITATEVEGLHRSQIRVMPLDGKGPAVPLHAPRARARNVSWAPDGTWLVAESDAEGFSDVVKLVPREGVPEVRLTQVPQGCFEPQISPDGKEVAYVCSREGDPEIYVAKADGSGEERLTHFHMEDRQPKWSPDGVWLVLVSDRERKDRLFFLRRDGSEMRPVSGEHYAGEEREAAWSPDGKRLAYVTRTPEGLARIWVVPLAGGAPVALTDGKHRDDMPAWSPDGKYLAYVSEREGNADVYLMRADGTGQTRLTSAKGADWLPLWTATR
;
A
#
# COMPACT_ATOMS: atom_id res chain seq x y z
N MET A 1 23.86 18.02 -1.84
CA MET A 1 23.67 16.93 -2.83
C MET A 1 23.58 15.51 -2.22
N GLN A 2 23.96 15.29 -0.95
CA GLN A 2 23.81 13.96 -0.31
C GLN A 2 22.41 13.66 0.28
N GLY A 3 21.54 14.66 0.44
CA GLY A 3 20.19 14.49 0.97
C GLY A 3 19.14 13.98 -0.04
N LEU A 4 19.33 14.24 -1.33
CA LEU A 4 18.36 13.86 -2.38
C LEU A 4 18.39 12.36 -2.76
N GLU A 5 19.49 11.67 -2.53
CA GLU A 5 19.58 10.23 -2.79
C GLU A 5 18.88 9.35 -1.74
N ARG A 6 18.72 9.84 -0.50
CA ARG A 6 18.03 9.08 0.56
C ARG A 6 16.51 9.06 0.39
N LEU A 7 15.91 10.14 -0.09
CA LEU A 7 14.46 10.26 -0.32
C LEU A 7 13.93 9.32 -1.43
N GLN A 8 14.81 8.77 -2.27
CA GLN A 8 14.42 7.79 -3.30
C GLN A 8 14.22 6.36 -2.76
N ARG A 9 14.45 6.11 -1.48
CA ARG A 9 14.32 4.77 -0.88
C ARG A 9 12.88 4.37 -0.51
N SER A 10 11.96 5.31 -0.44
CA SER A 10 10.56 5.06 -0.06
C SER A 10 9.67 4.50 -1.18
N TRP A 11 10.20 4.31 -2.39
CA TRP A 11 9.45 3.71 -3.47
C TRP A 11 9.71 2.20 -3.54
N PRO A 12 8.69 1.33 -3.46
CA PRO A 12 8.84 -0.13 -3.57
C PRO A 12 9.33 -0.62 -4.95
N TRP A 13 9.54 0.27 -5.92
CA TRP A 13 9.76 -0.01 -7.33
C TRP A 13 11.21 -0.07 -7.81
N ARG A 14 12.21 0.02 -6.96
CA ARG A 14 13.59 -0.28 -7.37
C ARG A 14 13.80 -1.80 -7.38
N ALA A 15 13.30 -2.47 -8.41
CA ALA A 15 13.80 -3.79 -8.79
C ALA A 15 15.26 -3.64 -9.22
N ARG A 16 16.20 -3.93 -8.34
CA ARG A 16 17.59 -4.21 -8.70
C ARG A 16 17.63 -5.58 -9.38
N TRP A 17 17.87 -5.60 -10.67
CA TRP A 17 18.29 -6.80 -11.39
C TRP A 17 19.61 -7.29 -10.79
N LEU A 18 19.55 -8.38 -10.01
CA LEU A 18 20.72 -9.17 -9.64
C LEU A 18 20.55 -10.56 -10.24
N THR A 19 21.44 -10.86 -11.15
CA THR A 19 21.70 -12.16 -11.76
C THR A 19 21.72 -13.28 -10.72
N ALA A 20 20.90 -14.29 -10.93
CA ALA A 20 20.88 -15.53 -10.14
C ALA A 20 22.16 -16.33 -10.40
N LEU A 21 22.94 -16.53 -9.34
CA LEU A 21 23.94 -17.62 -9.25
C LEU A 21 23.33 -18.75 -8.46
N ALA A 22 23.14 -19.89 -9.11
CA ALA A 22 22.70 -21.14 -8.49
C ALA A 22 23.77 -21.65 -7.53
N VAL A 23 23.40 -21.87 -6.26
CA VAL A 23 24.18 -22.63 -5.30
C VAL A 23 23.34 -23.82 -4.83
N LEU A 24 23.80 -25.00 -5.16
CA LEU A 24 23.36 -26.29 -4.61
C LEU A 24 23.76 -26.38 -3.12
N GLY A 25 22.84 -26.66 -2.24
CA GLY A 25 23.10 -26.80 -0.81
C GLY A 25 22.19 -27.79 -0.10
N VAL A 26 22.75 -28.74 0.45
CA VAL A 26 22.53 -29.85 1.36
C VAL A 26 21.45 -29.57 2.43
N GLY A 27 20.57 -30.58 2.62
CA GLY A 27 19.47 -30.58 3.60
C GLY A 27 19.91 -30.66 5.06
N CYS A 28 19.06 -30.10 5.91
CA CYS A 28 18.96 -30.41 7.33
C CYS A 28 17.50 -30.55 7.74
N SER A 29 17.12 -31.74 8.19
CA SER A 29 15.81 -32.05 8.71
C SER A 29 15.63 -31.52 10.14
N GLY A 30 14.78 -30.50 10.30
CA GLY A 30 14.31 -30.06 11.60
C GLY A 30 12.81 -29.77 11.51
N ARG A 31 11.96 -30.56 12.15
CA ARG A 31 10.53 -30.35 12.27
C ARG A 31 10.29 -29.11 13.14
N CYS A 32 9.95 -28.00 12.52
CA CYS A 32 9.24 -26.88 13.16
C CYS A 32 7.79 -26.94 12.66
N GLY A 33 6.83 -26.83 13.58
CA GLY A 33 5.41 -26.97 13.29
C GLY A 33 4.97 -26.00 12.18
N GLY A 34 4.76 -26.54 10.99
CA GLY A 34 4.23 -25.82 9.84
C GLY A 34 2.72 -25.71 9.95
N ALA A 35 2.18 -24.60 9.45
CA ALA A 35 0.75 -24.45 9.17
C ALA A 35 0.28 -25.70 8.41
N SER A 36 -0.77 -26.34 8.90
CA SER A 36 -1.35 -27.55 8.30
C SER A 36 -1.78 -27.22 6.88
N ASP A 37 -1.51 -28.16 5.99
CA ASP A 37 -1.93 -28.24 4.59
C ASP A 37 -3.47 -28.36 4.51
N ALA A 38 -4.18 -27.30 4.91
CA ALA A 38 -5.61 -27.16 4.70
C ALA A 38 -5.78 -26.63 3.27
N GLY A 39 -6.10 -27.51 2.35
CA GLY A 39 -6.12 -27.41 0.89
C GLY A 39 -6.52 -26.02 0.35
N THR A 40 -6.24 -25.78 -0.93
CA THR A 40 -6.64 -24.55 -1.66
C THR A 40 -8.12 -24.22 -1.47
N LEU A 41 -8.50 -22.97 -1.68
CA LEU A 41 -9.91 -22.55 -1.65
C LEU A 41 -10.73 -23.38 -2.66
N SER A 42 -11.88 -23.87 -2.24
CA SER A 42 -12.79 -24.57 -3.15
C SER A 42 -13.43 -23.59 -4.15
N LYS A 43 -13.87 -24.09 -5.30
CA LYS A 43 -14.57 -23.26 -6.29
C LYS A 43 -15.84 -22.62 -5.72
N GLU A 44 -16.54 -23.30 -4.83
CA GLU A 44 -17.75 -22.79 -4.18
C GLU A 44 -17.41 -21.68 -3.21
N GLU A 45 -16.34 -21.86 -2.42
CA GLU A 45 -15.85 -20.83 -1.52
C GLU A 45 -15.38 -19.60 -2.30
N ALA A 46 -14.59 -19.77 -3.36
CA ALA A 46 -14.13 -18.68 -4.23
C ALA A 46 -15.30 -17.87 -4.79
N ARG A 47 -16.38 -18.51 -5.23
CA ARG A 47 -17.61 -17.82 -5.71
C ARG A 47 -18.33 -17.04 -4.62
N ALA A 48 -18.20 -17.45 -3.37
CA ALA A 48 -18.84 -16.78 -2.24
C ALA A 48 -18.03 -15.57 -1.73
N ILE A 49 -16.77 -15.42 -2.16
CA ILE A 49 -15.92 -14.29 -1.78
C ILE A 49 -16.43 -13.02 -2.48
N PRO A 50 -16.77 -11.96 -1.73
CA PRO A 50 -17.29 -10.75 -2.33
C PRO A 50 -16.20 -9.94 -3.04
N GLY A 51 -16.55 -9.30 -4.16
CA GLY A 51 -15.69 -8.39 -4.89
C GLY A 51 -14.69 -9.07 -5.84
N ALA A 52 -13.65 -8.36 -6.17
CA ALA A 52 -12.54 -8.80 -7.01
C ALA A 52 -11.24 -8.13 -6.54
N VAL A 53 -10.11 -8.62 -7.01
CA VAL A 53 -8.79 -8.02 -6.73
C VAL A 53 -8.34 -7.24 -7.95
N ILE A 54 -8.05 -5.95 -7.78
CA ILE A 54 -7.34 -5.11 -8.75
C ILE A 54 -5.86 -5.29 -8.51
N PHE A 55 -5.07 -5.34 -9.57
CA PHE A 55 -3.63 -5.53 -9.48
C PHE A 55 -2.90 -4.87 -10.65
N LEU A 56 -1.62 -4.64 -10.49
CA LEU A 56 -0.72 -4.20 -11.53
C LEU A 56 -0.13 -5.40 -12.24
N SER A 57 -0.01 -5.38 -13.57
CA SER A 57 0.61 -6.45 -14.35
C SER A 57 1.50 -5.93 -15.48
N GLU A 58 2.64 -6.59 -15.68
CA GLU A 58 3.57 -6.32 -16.81
C GLU A 58 3.35 -7.26 -18.00
N ARG A 59 2.32 -8.11 -18.01
CA ARG A 59 2.10 -9.15 -19.02
C ARG A 59 1.87 -8.65 -20.43
N ALA A 60 1.47 -7.38 -20.59
CA ALA A 60 1.20 -6.75 -21.88
C ALA A 60 2.40 -5.97 -22.45
N GLY A 61 3.55 -5.97 -21.77
CA GLY A 61 4.78 -5.29 -22.18
C GLY A 61 5.04 -3.97 -21.46
N GLN A 62 4.00 -3.27 -21.04
CA GLN A 62 3.99 -2.14 -20.12
C GLN A 62 3.21 -2.52 -18.85
N LYS A 63 3.22 -1.62 -17.86
CA LYS A 63 2.47 -1.79 -16.62
C LYS A 63 1.04 -1.32 -16.79
N ASP A 64 0.11 -2.22 -16.64
CA ASP A 64 -1.33 -1.97 -16.74
C ASP A 64 -2.05 -2.39 -15.48
N VAL A 65 -3.23 -1.81 -15.29
CA VAL A 65 -4.15 -2.18 -14.23
C VAL A 65 -5.08 -3.30 -14.71
N TRP A 66 -5.13 -4.37 -13.96
CA TRP A 66 -5.96 -5.53 -14.20
C TRP A 66 -6.88 -5.80 -13.01
N LYS A 67 -7.89 -6.61 -13.24
CA LYS A 67 -8.82 -7.10 -12.23
C LYS A 67 -8.96 -8.61 -12.37
N VAL A 68 -8.98 -9.34 -11.25
CA VAL A 68 -9.24 -10.78 -11.21
C VAL A 68 -10.34 -11.07 -10.20
N SER A 69 -11.32 -11.88 -10.59
CA SER A 69 -12.32 -12.41 -9.65
C SER A 69 -11.70 -13.51 -8.77
N PRO A 70 -12.28 -13.81 -7.60
CA PRO A 70 -11.80 -14.93 -6.77
C PRO A 70 -11.83 -16.29 -7.46
N GLU A 71 -12.63 -16.46 -8.54
CA GLU A 71 -12.65 -17.64 -9.38
C GLU A 71 -11.55 -17.65 -10.46
N GLY A 72 -10.71 -16.60 -10.53
CA GLY A 72 -9.61 -16.50 -11.48
C GLY A 72 -9.98 -15.91 -12.86
N VAL A 73 -11.14 -15.24 -12.98
CA VAL A 73 -11.49 -14.55 -14.23
C VAL A 73 -10.83 -13.18 -14.27
N GLU A 74 -9.93 -12.98 -15.23
CA GLU A 74 -9.12 -11.77 -15.36
C GLU A 74 -9.71 -10.81 -16.42
N THR A 75 -9.55 -9.51 -16.18
CA THR A 75 -9.97 -8.43 -17.07
C THR A 75 -8.95 -7.30 -17.02
N ARG A 76 -8.46 -6.84 -18.17
CA ARG A 76 -7.62 -5.64 -18.27
C ARG A 76 -8.51 -4.40 -18.12
N LEU A 77 -8.10 -3.48 -17.25
CA LEU A 77 -8.85 -2.24 -16.98
C LEU A 77 -8.27 -1.03 -17.71
N THR A 78 -6.95 -1.04 -17.96
CA THR A 78 -6.26 0.05 -18.66
C THR A 78 -5.37 -0.51 -19.78
N ASP A 79 -5.08 0.31 -20.80
CA ASP A 79 -4.36 -0.09 -22.01
C ASP A 79 -3.57 1.05 -22.67
N ALA A 80 -3.17 2.08 -21.90
CA ALA A 80 -2.35 3.19 -22.40
C ALA A 80 -0.95 2.71 -22.84
N GLU A 81 -0.26 3.54 -23.61
CA GLU A 81 1.14 3.27 -24.01
C GLU A 81 2.12 3.48 -22.84
N GLU A 82 1.73 4.30 -21.86
CA GLU A 82 2.51 4.60 -20.67
C GLU A 82 2.22 3.58 -19.56
N ASP A 83 3.15 3.49 -18.61
CA ASP A 83 2.95 2.72 -17.38
C ASP A 83 1.81 3.31 -16.55
N GLU A 84 0.83 2.48 -16.20
CA GLU A 84 -0.32 2.83 -15.37
C GLU A 84 -0.36 2.02 -14.08
N PHE A 85 -0.53 2.72 -12.96
CA PHE A 85 -0.51 2.13 -11.62
C PHE A 85 -1.87 2.28 -10.94
N PRO A 86 -2.37 1.22 -10.24
CA PRO A 86 -3.59 1.33 -9.47
C PRO A 86 -3.37 2.20 -8.22
N GLY A 87 -4.23 3.17 -8.02
CA GLY A 87 -4.41 3.91 -6.78
C GLY A 87 -5.65 3.41 -6.02
N PRO A 88 -6.10 4.14 -4.98
CA PRO A 88 -7.23 3.72 -4.17
C PRO A 88 -8.56 3.78 -4.93
N LEU A 89 -9.47 2.88 -4.55
CA LEU A 89 -10.88 2.95 -4.97
C LEU A 89 -11.61 4.09 -4.27
N SER A 90 -12.59 4.68 -4.96
CA SER A 90 -13.54 5.59 -4.30
C SER A 90 -14.32 4.85 -3.20
N PRO A 91 -14.80 5.57 -2.16
CA PRO A 91 -15.51 4.95 -1.04
C PRO A 91 -16.77 4.16 -1.45
N ASP A 92 -17.42 4.56 -2.55
CA ASP A 92 -18.58 3.84 -3.11
C ASP A 92 -18.20 2.65 -4.00
N GLY A 93 -16.88 2.41 -4.19
CA GLY A 93 -16.33 1.32 -4.99
C GLY A 93 -16.56 1.42 -6.50
N LYS A 94 -17.04 2.57 -7.00
CA LYS A 94 -17.41 2.71 -8.43
C LYS A 94 -16.29 3.30 -9.28
N SER A 95 -15.33 3.96 -8.68
CA SER A 95 -14.22 4.60 -9.38
C SER A 95 -12.87 4.15 -8.85
N LEU A 96 -11.90 4.11 -9.73
CA LEU A 96 -10.51 3.78 -9.42
C LEU A 96 -9.63 5.00 -9.73
N VAL A 97 -8.73 5.31 -8.82
CA VAL A 97 -7.60 6.18 -9.14
C VAL A 97 -6.60 5.40 -9.98
N VAL A 98 -6.17 5.98 -11.09
CA VAL A 98 -5.07 5.48 -11.91
C VAL A 98 -4.00 6.56 -11.98
N ILE A 99 -2.75 6.17 -11.74
CA ILE A 99 -1.59 7.05 -11.83
C ILE A 99 -0.82 6.65 -13.08
N THR A 100 -0.82 7.51 -14.10
CA THR A 100 -0.05 7.32 -15.33
C THR A 100 1.34 7.93 -15.13
N ALA A 101 2.40 7.16 -15.38
CA ALA A 101 3.77 7.65 -15.37
C ALA A 101 4.20 7.99 -16.79
N THR A 102 4.62 9.23 -17.00
CA THR A 102 5.10 9.73 -18.30
C THR A 102 6.49 10.31 -18.15
N GLU A 103 7.23 10.37 -19.26
CA GLU A 103 8.49 11.10 -19.34
C GLU A 103 8.29 12.29 -20.29
N VAL A 104 8.46 13.49 -19.77
CA VAL A 104 8.36 14.73 -20.55
C VAL A 104 9.67 15.49 -20.42
N GLU A 105 10.36 15.73 -21.55
CA GLU A 105 11.66 16.43 -21.61
C GLU A 105 12.73 15.83 -20.67
N GLY A 106 12.78 14.49 -20.54
CA GLY A 106 13.72 13.78 -19.68
C GLY A 106 13.36 13.84 -18.18
N LEU A 107 12.19 14.38 -17.83
CA LEU A 107 11.68 14.43 -16.47
C LEU A 107 10.54 13.42 -16.29
N HIS A 108 10.66 12.59 -15.26
CA HIS A 108 9.56 11.71 -14.86
C HIS A 108 8.40 12.55 -14.33
N ARG A 109 7.24 12.38 -14.94
CA ARG A 109 5.98 13.03 -14.59
C ARG A 109 4.95 11.97 -14.25
N SER A 110 3.94 12.34 -13.49
CA SER A 110 2.77 11.50 -13.29
C SER A 110 1.49 12.32 -13.40
N GLN A 111 0.43 11.66 -13.77
CA GLN A 111 -0.91 12.24 -13.81
C GLN A 111 -1.86 11.34 -13.02
N ILE A 112 -2.56 11.91 -12.05
CA ILE A 112 -3.65 11.24 -11.36
C ILE A 112 -4.91 11.37 -12.21
N ARG A 113 -5.55 10.25 -12.49
CA ARG A 113 -6.84 10.17 -13.16
C ARG A 113 -7.81 9.36 -12.32
N VAL A 114 -9.10 9.67 -12.42
CA VAL A 114 -10.17 8.88 -11.84
C VAL A 114 -10.97 8.26 -12.96
N MET A 115 -11.07 6.95 -13.00
CA MET A 115 -11.82 6.21 -14.02
C MET A 115 -12.98 5.41 -13.41
N PRO A 116 -14.12 5.28 -14.13
CA PRO A 116 -15.17 4.36 -13.72
C PRO A 116 -14.67 2.91 -13.73
N LEU A 117 -14.95 2.15 -12.67
CA LEU A 117 -14.47 0.76 -12.55
C LEU A 117 -15.20 -0.21 -13.50
N ASP A 118 -16.37 0.17 -14.01
CA ASP A 118 -17.12 -0.59 -15.02
C ASP A 118 -16.64 -0.35 -16.46
N GLY A 119 -15.63 0.52 -16.65
CA GLY A 119 -15.07 0.88 -17.95
C GLY A 119 -16.00 1.72 -18.83
N LYS A 120 -17.15 2.21 -18.31
CA LYS A 120 -18.11 3.00 -19.07
C LYS A 120 -17.91 4.50 -18.86
N GLY A 121 -16.93 5.05 -19.53
CA GLY A 121 -16.68 6.49 -19.51
C GLY A 121 -15.20 6.83 -19.54
N PRO A 122 -14.85 8.09 -19.83
CA PRO A 122 -13.47 8.52 -19.87
C PRO A 122 -12.89 8.61 -18.45
N ALA A 123 -11.60 8.36 -18.32
CA ALA A 123 -10.85 8.70 -17.13
C ALA A 123 -10.71 10.24 -17.03
N VAL A 124 -11.01 10.80 -15.85
CA VAL A 124 -10.96 12.24 -15.58
C VAL A 124 -9.58 12.60 -15.02
N PRO A 125 -8.77 13.40 -15.72
CA PRO A 125 -7.51 13.90 -15.17
C PRO A 125 -7.77 14.94 -14.08
N LEU A 126 -7.06 14.84 -12.95
CA LEU A 126 -7.25 15.74 -11.81
C LEU A 126 -6.27 16.91 -11.78
N HIS A 127 -5.19 16.84 -12.52
CA HIS A 127 -4.18 17.90 -12.65
C HIS A 127 -3.43 17.78 -13.97
N ALA A 128 -2.71 18.84 -14.34
CA ALA A 128 -1.87 18.83 -15.52
C ALA A 128 -0.64 17.92 -15.32
N PRO A 129 -0.09 17.27 -16.38
CA PRO A 129 1.03 16.33 -16.28
C PRO A 129 2.39 17.05 -16.06
N ARG A 130 2.44 18.10 -15.24
CA ARG A 130 3.65 18.89 -14.96
C ARG A 130 4.35 18.51 -13.67
N ALA A 131 3.69 17.72 -12.83
CA ALA A 131 4.16 17.37 -11.51
C ALA A 131 4.24 15.86 -11.36
N ARG A 132 5.08 15.38 -10.45
CA ARG A 132 4.93 14.04 -9.91
C ARG A 132 3.82 14.11 -8.88
N ALA A 133 2.75 13.34 -9.08
CA ALA A 133 1.69 13.19 -8.10
C ALA A 133 1.54 11.71 -7.75
N ARG A 134 1.41 11.41 -6.46
CA ARG A 134 1.37 10.05 -5.91
C ARG A 134 0.74 10.03 -4.51
N ASN A 135 0.71 8.86 -3.87
CA ASN A 135 0.24 8.69 -2.50
C ASN A 135 -1.17 9.29 -2.28
N VAL A 136 -2.12 8.83 -3.10
CA VAL A 136 -3.49 9.36 -3.13
C VAL A 136 -4.31 8.75 -2.01
N SER A 137 -5.15 9.55 -1.35
CA SER A 137 -6.16 9.09 -0.39
C SER A 137 -7.50 9.78 -0.66
N TRP A 138 -8.61 9.00 -0.66
CA TRP A 138 -9.95 9.52 -0.82
C TRP A 138 -10.53 10.02 0.49
N ALA A 139 -11.29 11.12 0.42
CA ALA A 139 -12.23 11.47 1.47
C ALA A 139 -13.37 10.43 1.55
N PRO A 140 -13.86 10.09 2.76
CA PRO A 140 -14.87 9.04 2.92
C PRO A 140 -16.21 9.36 2.24
N ASP A 141 -16.50 10.62 1.94
CA ASP A 141 -17.67 11.06 1.19
C ASP A 141 -17.49 10.99 -0.34
N GLY A 142 -16.27 10.65 -0.82
CA GLY A 142 -15.94 10.55 -2.23
C GLY A 142 -15.90 11.88 -3.00
N THR A 143 -15.99 13.03 -2.32
CA THR A 143 -16.09 14.33 -2.99
C THR A 143 -14.73 14.98 -3.28
N TRP A 144 -13.66 14.52 -2.63
CA TRP A 144 -12.30 15.03 -2.80
C TRP A 144 -11.25 13.98 -2.43
N LEU A 145 -10.00 14.28 -2.77
CA LEU A 145 -8.83 13.45 -2.47
C LEU A 145 -7.71 14.35 -1.94
N VAL A 146 -6.73 13.72 -1.30
CA VAL A 146 -5.40 14.31 -1.13
C VAL A 146 -4.39 13.51 -1.92
N ALA A 147 -3.33 14.18 -2.33
CA ALA A 147 -2.18 13.57 -2.98
C ALA A 147 -0.91 14.31 -2.59
N GLU A 148 0.22 13.68 -2.84
CA GLU A 148 1.52 14.33 -2.86
C GLU A 148 1.77 14.89 -4.26
N SER A 149 2.25 16.14 -4.36
CA SER A 149 2.56 16.81 -5.62
C SER A 149 3.85 17.62 -5.48
N ASP A 150 4.73 17.57 -6.48
CA ASP A 150 5.94 18.40 -6.56
C ASP A 150 5.84 19.53 -7.61
N ALA A 151 4.61 19.95 -7.95
CA ALA A 151 4.34 20.94 -9.00
C ALA A 151 5.08 22.26 -8.82
N GLU A 152 5.30 22.68 -7.57
CA GLU A 152 5.95 23.94 -7.20
C GLU A 152 7.44 23.75 -6.84
N GLY A 153 8.03 22.59 -7.16
CA GLY A 153 9.45 22.29 -6.95
C GLY A 153 9.77 21.59 -5.63
N PHE A 154 8.85 21.54 -4.68
CA PHE A 154 8.92 20.77 -3.45
C PHE A 154 7.72 19.85 -3.35
N SER A 155 7.85 18.75 -2.60
CA SER A 155 6.72 17.87 -2.34
C SER A 155 5.76 18.52 -1.36
N ASP A 156 4.52 18.72 -1.78
CA ASP A 156 3.44 19.25 -0.95
C ASP A 156 2.26 18.28 -0.89
N VAL A 157 1.49 18.37 0.18
CA VAL A 157 0.17 17.76 0.25
C VAL A 157 -0.83 18.66 -0.44
N VAL A 158 -1.51 18.14 -1.44
CA VAL A 158 -2.53 18.87 -2.21
C VAL A 158 -3.90 18.22 -2.08
N LYS A 159 -4.93 19.04 -2.09
CA LYS A 159 -6.33 18.63 -2.18
C LYS A 159 -6.79 18.69 -3.64
N LEU A 160 -7.40 17.62 -4.11
CA LEU A 160 -7.91 17.45 -5.46
C LEU A 160 -9.42 17.18 -5.42
N VAL A 161 -10.14 17.64 -6.43
CA VAL A 161 -11.56 17.34 -6.63
C VAL A 161 -11.66 16.42 -7.86
N PRO A 162 -12.42 15.30 -7.82
CA PRO A 162 -12.52 14.37 -8.95
C PRO A 162 -13.41 14.92 -10.07
N ARG A 163 -13.06 16.10 -10.57
CA ARG A 163 -13.72 16.81 -11.68
C ARG A 163 -12.69 17.58 -12.49
N GLU A 164 -12.76 17.45 -13.80
CA GLU A 164 -11.86 18.13 -14.72
C GLU A 164 -11.90 19.66 -14.55
N GLY A 165 -10.73 20.28 -14.68
CA GLY A 165 -10.57 21.74 -14.67
C GLY A 165 -10.67 22.41 -13.30
N VAL A 166 -10.83 21.65 -12.22
CA VAL A 166 -10.77 22.18 -10.87
C VAL A 166 -9.31 22.28 -10.42
N PRO A 167 -8.80 23.47 -10.07
CA PRO A 167 -7.43 23.60 -9.59
C PRO A 167 -7.18 22.81 -8.29
N GLU A 168 -5.99 22.28 -8.15
CA GLU A 168 -5.53 21.72 -6.86
C GLU A 168 -5.38 22.83 -5.81
N VAL A 169 -5.59 22.48 -4.55
CA VAL A 169 -5.40 23.35 -3.40
C VAL A 169 -4.27 22.81 -2.54
N ARG A 170 -3.21 23.59 -2.35
CA ARG A 170 -2.10 23.20 -1.49
C ARG A 170 -2.51 23.28 -0.03
N LEU A 171 -2.37 22.18 0.69
CA LEU A 171 -2.59 22.12 2.15
C LEU A 171 -1.30 22.38 2.94
N THR A 172 -0.13 22.12 2.33
CA THR A 172 1.18 22.39 2.91
C THR A 172 2.01 23.29 2.00
N GLN A 173 2.98 24.02 2.57
CA GLN A 173 3.92 24.86 1.82
C GLN A 173 5.26 24.86 2.57
N VAL A 174 5.94 23.72 2.55
CA VAL A 174 7.17 23.51 3.32
C VAL A 174 8.33 23.20 2.38
N PRO A 175 9.39 24.04 2.35
CA PRO A 175 10.52 23.83 1.44
C PRO A 175 11.26 22.50 1.60
N GLN A 176 11.20 21.87 2.77
CA GLN A 176 11.78 20.55 3.04
C GLN A 176 10.90 19.39 2.56
N GLY A 177 9.66 19.69 2.18
CA GLY A 177 8.67 18.77 1.66
C GLY A 177 7.77 18.13 2.71
N CYS A 178 6.50 17.93 2.28
CA CYS A 178 5.53 17.10 2.99
C CYS A 178 4.96 16.07 2.01
N PHE A 179 4.75 14.84 2.47
CA PHE A 179 4.43 13.70 1.62
C PHE A 179 3.60 12.63 2.33
N GLU A 180 3.20 11.58 1.61
CA GLU A 180 2.44 10.42 2.11
C GLU A 180 1.14 10.78 2.85
N PRO A 181 0.25 11.61 2.27
CA PRO A 181 -0.97 12.03 2.94
C PRO A 181 -2.01 10.90 3.04
N GLN A 182 -2.73 10.89 4.16
CA GLN A 182 -3.85 9.97 4.43
C GLN A 182 -5.00 10.73 5.09
N ILE A 183 -6.20 10.65 4.52
CA ILE A 183 -7.41 11.25 5.10
C ILE A 183 -7.93 10.36 6.22
N SER A 184 -8.35 10.95 7.34
CA SER A 184 -9.00 10.24 8.44
C SER A 184 -10.34 9.61 8.01
N PRO A 185 -10.78 8.50 8.62
CA PRO A 185 -12.03 7.83 8.24
C PRO A 185 -13.29 8.68 8.39
N ASP A 186 -13.25 9.74 9.18
CA ASP A 186 -14.35 10.70 9.32
C ASP A 186 -14.23 11.92 8.37
N GLY A 187 -13.15 11.98 7.58
CA GLY A 187 -12.90 13.03 6.59
C GLY A 187 -12.50 14.40 7.16
N LYS A 188 -12.25 14.51 8.47
CA LYS A 188 -11.98 15.80 9.10
C LYS A 188 -10.51 16.16 9.18
N GLU A 189 -9.62 15.18 9.12
CA GLU A 189 -8.19 15.35 9.29
C GLU A 189 -7.41 14.68 8.16
N VAL A 190 -6.18 15.17 7.95
CA VAL A 190 -5.19 14.58 7.05
C VAL A 190 -3.93 14.34 7.86
N ALA A 191 -3.49 13.09 7.95
CA ALA A 191 -2.18 12.72 8.44
C ALA A 191 -1.19 12.75 7.27
N TYR A 192 0.03 13.21 7.49
CA TYR A 192 1.08 13.25 6.48
C TYR A 192 2.46 13.26 7.13
N VAL A 193 3.48 13.01 6.34
CA VAL A 193 4.88 13.13 6.74
C VAL A 193 5.39 14.51 6.35
N CYS A 194 6.16 15.18 7.21
CA CYS A 194 6.80 16.44 6.86
C CYS A 194 8.20 16.55 7.45
N SER A 195 9.16 17.05 6.66
CA SER A 195 10.57 17.19 7.05
C SER A 195 10.90 18.59 7.54
N ARG A 196 9.93 19.36 8.01
CA ARG A 196 10.03 20.78 8.40
C ARG A 196 11.19 21.08 9.36
N GLU A 197 11.43 20.17 10.31
CA GLU A 197 12.43 20.35 11.36
C GLU A 197 13.67 19.48 11.15
N GLY A 198 13.86 18.93 9.95
CA GLY A 198 15.01 18.13 9.55
C GLY A 198 14.64 16.68 9.25
N ASP A 199 14.30 15.89 10.26
CA ASP A 199 13.89 14.50 10.07
C ASP A 199 12.40 14.41 9.68
N PRO A 200 12.00 13.43 8.85
CA PRO A 200 10.61 13.16 8.53
C PRO A 200 9.81 12.73 9.75
N GLU A 201 8.72 13.43 10.04
CA GLU A 201 7.86 13.18 11.19
C GLU A 201 6.38 13.18 10.77
N ILE A 202 5.53 12.56 11.59
CA ILE A 202 4.09 12.51 11.36
C ILE A 202 3.43 13.78 11.87
N TYR A 203 2.70 14.43 11.00
CA TYR A 203 1.84 15.59 11.27
C TYR A 203 0.39 15.24 10.97
N VAL A 204 -0.52 15.94 11.64
CA VAL A 204 -1.95 15.91 11.34
C VAL A 204 -2.46 17.35 11.26
N ALA A 205 -3.26 17.65 10.24
CA ALA A 205 -3.97 18.90 10.11
C ALA A 205 -5.45 18.64 9.81
N LYS A 206 -6.30 19.66 9.95
CA LYS A 206 -7.69 19.60 9.47
C LYS A 206 -7.72 19.45 7.95
N ALA A 207 -8.86 19.00 7.41
CA ALA A 207 -9.09 18.81 5.98
C ALA A 207 -8.96 20.09 5.12
N ASP A 208 -8.90 21.25 5.75
CA ASP A 208 -8.62 22.57 5.11
C ASP A 208 -7.15 23.00 5.23
N GLY A 209 -6.30 22.18 5.84
CA GLY A 209 -4.88 22.46 6.10
C GLY A 209 -4.60 23.25 7.37
N SER A 210 -5.63 23.70 8.11
CA SER A 210 -5.45 24.47 9.35
C SER A 210 -5.22 23.55 10.56
N GLY A 211 -4.72 24.13 11.65
CA GLY A 211 -4.60 23.43 12.95
C GLY A 211 -3.60 22.28 12.91
N GLU A 212 -2.50 22.45 12.19
CA GLU A 212 -1.41 21.49 12.11
C GLU A 212 -0.84 21.14 13.48
N GLU A 213 -0.65 19.87 13.74
CA GLU A 213 -0.07 19.30 14.95
C GLU A 213 0.98 18.25 14.57
N ARG A 214 2.17 18.31 15.16
CA ARG A 214 3.21 17.29 15.04
C ARG A 214 2.95 16.20 16.07
N LEU A 215 2.79 14.95 15.61
CA LEU A 215 2.50 13.80 16.49
C LEU A 215 3.74 13.04 16.92
N THR A 216 4.80 13.03 16.11
CA THR A 216 6.04 12.32 16.44
C THR A 216 7.20 13.31 16.57
N HIS A 217 8.15 13.00 17.48
CA HIS A 217 9.24 13.91 17.87
C HIS A 217 10.55 13.13 18.05
N PHE A 218 10.95 12.34 17.08
CA PHE A 218 12.14 11.51 17.19
C PHE A 218 13.24 11.96 16.19
N HIS A 219 14.51 11.69 16.49
CA HIS A 219 15.65 12.07 15.63
C HIS A 219 15.89 11.10 14.48
N MET A 220 14.90 10.37 14.03
CA MET A 220 14.94 9.41 12.95
C MET A 220 13.66 9.55 12.12
N GLU A 221 13.50 8.77 11.05
CA GLU A 221 12.38 8.91 10.15
C GLU A 221 11.14 8.18 10.65
N ASP A 222 10.04 8.91 10.84
CA ASP A 222 8.69 8.38 11.01
C ASP A 222 7.88 8.65 9.73
N ARG A 223 7.35 7.60 9.09
CA ARG A 223 6.76 7.67 7.75
C ARG A 223 5.61 6.68 7.54
N GLN A 224 4.92 6.82 6.39
CA GLN A 224 3.82 5.94 5.97
C GLN A 224 2.68 5.84 6.99
N PRO A 225 2.12 6.96 7.47
CA PRO A 225 0.99 6.90 8.39
C PRO A 225 -0.22 6.26 7.70
N LYS A 226 -0.92 5.35 8.40
CA LYS A 226 -2.19 4.78 7.94
C LYS A 226 -3.19 4.76 9.09
N TRP A 227 -4.30 5.43 8.93
CA TRP A 227 -5.38 5.44 9.91
C TRP A 227 -6.00 4.06 10.12
N SER A 228 -6.32 3.73 11.37
CA SER A 228 -7.26 2.65 11.66
C SER A 228 -8.67 3.02 11.18
N PRO A 229 -9.52 2.05 10.83
CA PRO A 229 -10.88 2.33 10.34
C PRO A 229 -11.77 3.14 11.29
N ASP A 230 -11.50 3.12 12.60
CA ASP A 230 -12.20 3.90 13.62
C ASP A 230 -11.60 5.31 13.84
N GLY A 231 -10.46 5.62 13.20
CA GLY A 231 -9.77 6.91 13.34
C GLY A 231 -9.07 7.13 14.70
N VAL A 232 -9.04 6.13 15.57
CA VAL A 232 -8.43 6.26 16.91
C VAL A 232 -6.91 6.06 16.87
N TRP A 233 -6.43 5.23 15.93
CA TRP A 233 -5.04 4.87 15.80
C TRP A 233 -4.48 5.21 14.43
N LEU A 234 -3.17 5.41 14.39
CA LEU A 234 -2.36 5.32 13.19
C LEU A 234 -1.41 4.13 13.33
N VAL A 235 -1.04 3.52 12.22
CA VAL A 235 0.17 2.69 12.13
C VAL A 235 1.16 3.44 11.26
N LEU A 236 2.42 3.41 11.64
CA LEU A 236 3.52 4.08 10.92
C LEU A 236 4.77 3.21 10.91
N VAL A 237 5.68 3.49 9.99
CA VAL A 237 7.02 2.92 9.95
C VAL A 237 7.98 3.89 10.63
N SER A 238 8.80 3.40 11.54
CA SER A 238 9.85 4.16 12.20
C SER A 238 11.17 3.42 12.14
N ASP A 239 12.26 4.11 11.88
CA ASP A 239 13.62 3.55 11.93
C ASP A 239 14.35 3.89 13.24
N ARG A 240 13.61 4.31 14.29
CA ARG A 240 14.14 4.67 15.62
C ARG A 240 15.02 3.61 16.27
N GLU A 241 14.88 2.36 15.89
CA GLU A 241 15.74 1.25 16.31
C GLU A 241 16.82 0.90 15.26
N ARG A 242 17.10 1.82 14.31
CA ARG A 242 18.04 1.68 13.19
C ARG A 242 17.64 0.61 12.17
N LYS A 243 16.38 0.19 12.20
CA LYS A 243 15.72 -0.72 11.28
C LYS A 243 14.28 -0.30 11.17
N ASP A 244 13.69 -0.49 10.02
CA ASP A 244 12.28 -0.24 9.82
C ASP A 244 11.44 -1.14 10.73
N ARG A 245 10.62 -0.51 11.54
CA ARG A 245 9.69 -1.17 12.45
C ARG A 245 8.34 -0.46 12.43
N LEU A 246 7.28 -1.23 12.56
CA LEU A 246 5.93 -0.68 12.64
C LEU A 246 5.57 -0.31 14.07
N PHE A 247 4.90 0.83 14.23
CA PHE A 247 4.37 1.30 15.50
C PHE A 247 2.90 1.66 15.38
N PHE A 248 2.13 1.30 16.39
CA PHE A 248 0.82 1.91 16.64
C PHE A 248 1.02 3.23 17.36
N LEU A 249 0.33 4.26 16.92
CA LEU A 249 0.30 5.59 17.52
C LEU A 249 -1.15 6.01 17.73
N ARG A 250 -1.55 6.37 18.95
CA ARG A 250 -2.87 6.99 19.16
C ARG A 250 -2.91 8.37 18.54
N ARG A 251 -4.08 8.73 17.96
CA ARG A 251 -4.28 10.04 17.33
C ARG A 251 -4.03 11.21 18.31
N ASP A 252 -4.34 11.03 19.58
CA ASP A 252 -4.11 12.02 20.63
C ASP A 252 -2.67 12.07 21.16
N GLY A 253 -1.75 11.30 20.59
CA GLY A 253 -0.35 11.22 21.00
C GLY A 253 -0.10 10.52 22.34
N SER A 254 -1.13 10.06 23.05
CA SER A 254 -1.02 9.53 24.41
C SER A 254 -0.33 8.17 24.51
N GLU A 255 -0.30 7.41 23.42
CA GLU A 255 0.30 6.08 23.38
C GLU A 255 0.99 5.82 22.04
N MET A 256 2.23 5.32 22.11
CA MET A 256 2.95 4.77 20.97
C MET A 256 3.62 3.46 21.37
N ARG A 257 3.41 2.39 20.58
CA ARG A 257 3.97 1.07 20.89
C ARG A 257 4.28 0.27 19.63
N PRO A 258 5.32 -0.59 19.66
CA PRO A 258 5.66 -1.42 18.51
C PRO A 258 4.54 -2.44 18.20
N VAL A 259 4.31 -2.68 16.91
CA VAL A 259 3.27 -3.59 16.41
C VAL A 259 3.53 -5.03 16.84
N SER A 260 4.75 -5.53 16.65
CA SER A 260 5.13 -6.90 17.02
C SER A 260 5.47 -7.08 18.50
N GLY A 261 5.49 -5.99 19.29
CA GLY A 261 5.92 -6.04 20.69
C GLY A 261 7.36 -6.56 20.82
N GLU A 262 7.57 -7.58 21.67
CA GLU A 262 8.87 -8.24 21.85
C GLU A 262 9.18 -9.29 20.77
N HIS A 263 8.21 -9.58 19.86
CA HIS A 263 8.31 -10.64 18.85
C HIS A 263 8.87 -10.14 17.50
N TYR A 264 9.82 -9.18 17.54
CA TYR A 264 10.41 -8.62 16.33
C TYR A 264 11.23 -9.69 15.56
N ALA A 265 10.82 -9.93 14.31
CA ALA A 265 11.38 -11.00 13.47
C ALA A 265 12.13 -10.51 12.21
N GLY A 266 12.35 -9.21 12.08
CA GLY A 266 13.00 -8.58 10.91
C GLY A 266 12.40 -7.22 10.58
N GLU A 267 12.86 -6.56 9.51
CA GLU A 267 12.28 -5.27 9.10
C GLU A 267 10.78 -5.40 8.84
N GLU A 268 9.98 -4.54 9.46
CA GLU A 268 8.53 -4.54 9.40
C GLU A 268 8.02 -3.45 8.45
N ARG A 269 7.16 -3.83 7.51
CA ARG A 269 6.63 -2.94 6.46
C ARG A 269 5.22 -3.36 6.03
N GLU A 270 4.65 -2.59 5.11
CA GLU A 270 3.43 -2.95 4.34
C GLU A 270 2.24 -3.27 5.22
N ALA A 271 2.01 -2.42 6.23
CA ALA A 271 0.88 -2.55 7.13
C ALA A 271 -0.47 -2.40 6.41
N ALA A 272 -1.43 -3.27 6.74
CA ALA A 272 -2.80 -3.24 6.25
C ALA A 272 -3.78 -3.53 7.39
N TRP A 273 -4.64 -2.56 7.71
CA TRP A 273 -5.70 -2.73 8.69
C TRP A 273 -6.79 -3.67 8.18
N SER A 274 -7.28 -4.55 9.06
CA SER A 274 -8.53 -5.26 8.79
C SER A 274 -9.71 -4.28 8.76
N PRO A 275 -10.78 -4.52 7.97
CA PRO A 275 -11.90 -3.59 7.86
C PRO A 275 -12.60 -3.27 9.19
N ASP A 276 -12.56 -4.19 10.15
CA ASP A 276 -13.11 -4.01 11.50
C ASP A 276 -12.16 -3.26 12.46
N GLY A 277 -10.95 -2.89 12.01
CA GLY A 277 -9.93 -2.19 12.80
C GLY A 277 -9.30 -3.00 13.93
N LYS A 278 -9.64 -4.29 14.07
CA LYS A 278 -9.19 -5.09 15.22
C LYS A 278 -7.88 -5.82 15.00
N ARG A 279 -7.43 -5.94 13.73
CA ARG A 279 -6.22 -6.66 13.34
C ARG A 279 -5.41 -5.85 12.35
N LEU A 280 -4.10 -6.06 12.39
CA LEU A 280 -3.18 -5.52 11.38
C LEU A 280 -2.45 -6.67 10.70
N ALA A 281 -2.50 -6.74 9.38
CA ALA A 281 -1.57 -7.54 8.59
C ALA A 281 -0.32 -6.72 8.30
N TYR A 282 0.84 -7.35 8.32
CA TYR A 282 2.11 -6.70 8.01
C TYR A 282 3.13 -7.70 7.50
N VAL A 283 4.21 -7.19 6.93
CA VAL A 283 5.29 -8.00 6.35
C VAL A 283 6.56 -7.82 7.16
N THR A 284 7.25 -8.93 7.45
CA THR A 284 8.66 -8.88 7.86
C THR A 284 9.55 -9.30 6.70
N ARG A 285 10.71 -8.63 6.57
CA ARG A 285 11.72 -8.97 5.55
C ARG A 285 13.04 -9.33 6.18
N THR A 286 13.68 -10.36 5.63
CA THR A 286 15.04 -10.74 5.98
C THR A 286 16.06 -10.02 5.08
N PRO A 287 17.35 -9.92 5.48
CA PRO A 287 18.40 -9.35 4.64
C PRO A 287 18.57 -10.06 3.29
N GLU A 288 18.22 -11.35 3.21
CA GLU A 288 18.28 -12.18 2.00
C GLU A 288 17.12 -11.90 1.04
N GLY A 289 16.14 -11.07 1.45
CA GLY A 289 15.01 -10.67 0.62
C GLY A 289 13.78 -11.57 0.73
N LEU A 290 13.78 -12.56 1.63
CA LEU A 290 12.58 -13.32 1.96
C LEU A 290 11.60 -12.44 2.71
N ALA A 291 10.30 -12.63 2.44
CA ALA A 291 9.25 -11.87 3.09
C ALA A 291 8.18 -12.79 3.66
N ARG A 292 7.62 -12.41 4.81
CA ARG A 292 6.61 -13.20 5.53
C ARG A 292 5.47 -12.31 5.98
N ILE A 293 4.24 -12.75 5.75
CA ILE A 293 3.04 -12.06 6.19
C ILE A 293 2.65 -12.54 7.59
N TRP A 294 2.36 -11.57 8.44
CA TRP A 294 1.90 -11.74 9.82
C TRP A 294 0.58 -11.04 10.03
N VAL A 295 -0.16 -11.49 11.03
CA VAL A 295 -1.32 -10.76 11.57
C VAL A 295 -1.19 -10.62 13.08
N VAL A 296 -1.48 -9.43 13.60
CA VAL A 296 -1.49 -9.13 15.01
C VAL A 296 -2.80 -8.46 15.43
N PRO A 297 -3.38 -8.81 16.61
CA PRO A 297 -4.51 -8.09 17.15
C PRO A 297 -4.11 -6.70 17.66
N LEU A 298 -4.92 -5.67 17.38
CA LEU A 298 -4.71 -4.32 17.95
C LEU A 298 -4.75 -4.34 19.48
N ALA A 299 -5.61 -5.17 20.08
CA ALA A 299 -5.70 -5.30 21.52
C ALA A 299 -4.45 -5.86 22.22
N GLY A 300 -3.46 -6.29 21.44
CA GLY A 300 -2.23 -6.94 21.91
C GLY A 300 -2.28 -8.46 21.76
N GLY A 301 -1.15 -9.10 21.99
CA GLY A 301 -0.94 -10.53 21.81
C GLY A 301 0.21 -10.82 20.84
N ALA A 302 0.63 -12.09 20.76
CA ALA A 302 1.68 -12.50 19.85
C ALA A 302 1.21 -12.45 18.39
N PRO A 303 2.03 -11.94 17.45
CA PRO A 303 1.74 -12.03 16.02
C PRO A 303 1.65 -13.48 15.55
N VAL A 304 0.73 -13.74 14.63
CA VAL A 304 0.55 -15.03 13.98
C VAL A 304 1.10 -14.96 12.55
N ALA A 305 2.02 -15.85 12.21
CA ALA A 305 2.53 -15.98 10.86
C ALA A 305 1.49 -16.62 9.95
N LEU A 306 1.16 -15.99 8.83
CA LEU A 306 0.21 -16.51 7.84
C LEU A 306 0.92 -17.25 6.70
N THR A 307 2.19 -16.94 6.42
CA THR A 307 3.01 -17.60 5.41
C THR A 307 4.28 -18.19 6.04
N ASP A 308 4.95 -19.10 5.35
CA ASP A 308 6.04 -19.90 5.93
C ASP A 308 7.42 -19.19 5.92
N GLY A 309 7.53 -18.05 5.21
CA GLY A 309 8.76 -17.26 5.10
C GLY A 309 9.86 -17.90 4.24
N LYS A 310 9.54 -18.90 3.41
CA LYS A 310 10.49 -19.52 2.49
C LYS A 310 10.57 -18.80 1.15
N HIS A 311 9.60 -17.95 0.88
CA HIS A 311 9.45 -17.19 -0.35
C HIS A 311 9.31 -15.71 -0.01
N ARG A 312 9.27 -14.89 -1.03
CA ARG A 312 8.82 -13.52 -0.88
C ARG A 312 7.30 -13.49 -0.97
N ASP A 313 6.66 -13.39 0.20
CA ASP A 313 5.22 -13.20 0.35
C ASP A 313 4.99 -11.81 0.94
N ASP A 314 4.42 -10.87 0.15
CA ASP A 314 4.28 -9.47 0.55
C ASP A 314 2.98 -8.80 0.05
N MET A 315 2.82 -7.49 0.31
CA MET A 315 1.68 -6.67 -0.11
C MET A 315 0.30 -7.22 0.31
N PRO A 316 0.08 -7.53 1.59
CA PRO A 316 -1.21 -8.06 2.03
C PRO A 316 -2.32 -7.01 1.90
N ALA A 317 -3.48 -7.42 1.38
CA ALA A 317 -4.68 -6.61 1.27
C ALA A 317 -5.90 -7.38 1.77
N TRP A 318 -6.60 -6.86 2.77
CA TRP A 318 -7.79 -7.48 3.33
C TRP A 318 -8.99 -7.40 2.39
N SER A 319 -9.75 -8.50 2.32
CA SER A 319 -11.08 -8.47 1.71
C SER A 319 -12.03 -7.55 2.50
N PRO A 320 -13.06 -6.95 1.88
CA PRO A 320 -13.98 -6.04 2.56
C PRO A 320 -14.72 -6.64 3.75
N ASP A 321 -14.93 -7.96 3.78
CA ASP A 321 -15.54 -8.69 4.90
C ASP A 321 -14.54 -9.15 5.97
N GLY A 322 -13.23 -8.90 5.77
CA GLY A 322 -12.15 -9.24 6.68
C GLY A 322 -11.89 -10.74 6.85
N LYS A 323 -12.42 -11.59 5.95
CA LYS A 323 -12.26 -13.05 6.03
C LYS A 323 -11.11 -13.59 5.19
N TYR A 324 -10.62 -12.81 4.20
CA TYR A 324 -9.58 -13.20 3.28
C TYR A 324 -8.52 -12.11 3.17
N LEU A 325 -7.35 -12.51 2.66
CA LEU A 325 -6.26 -11.63 2.25
C LEU A 325 -5.86 -11.97 0.81
N ALA A 326 -5.74 -10.95 -0.02
CA ALA A 326 -4.96 -11.02 -1.24
C ALA A 326 -3.52 -10.63 -0.92
N TYR A 327 -2.55 -11.24 -1.58
CA TYR A 327 -1.14 -10.95 -1.38
C TYR A 327 -0.33 -11.34 -2.61
N VAL A 328 0.91 -10.89 -2.68
CA VAL A 328 1.84 -11.26 -3.74
C VAL A 328 2.77 -12.37 -3.23
N SER A 329 3.03 -13.36 -4.08
CA SER A 329 3.98 -14.43 -3.77
C SER A 329 4.87 -14.77 -4.97
N GLU A 330 6.17 -14.96 -4.73
CA GLU A 330 7.15 -15.39 -5.73
C GLU A 330 7.44 -16.90 -5.66
N ARG A 331 6.59 -17.70 -5.00
CA ARG A 331 6.83 -19.13 -4.75
C ARG A 331 6.89 -20.00 -6.01
N GLU A 332 6.29 -19.56 -7.11
CA GLU A 332 6.33 -20.24 -8.41
C GLU A 332 7.36 -19.62 -9.38
N GLY A 333 8.30 -18.78 -8.85
CA GLY A 333 9.37 -18.15 -9.62
C GLY A 333 8.96 -16.88 -10.36
N ASN A 334 7.71 -16.44 -10.22
CA ASN A 334 7.17 -15.18 -10.70
C ASN A 334 6.36 -14.53 -9.59
N ALA A 335 6.27 -13.21 -9.57
CA ALA A 335 5.38 -12.50 -8.66
C ALA A 335 3.95 -12.63 -9.16
N ASP A 336 3.09 -13.28 -8.41
CA ASP A 336 1.68 -13.51 -8.74
C ASP A 336 0.79 -13.14 -7.55
N VAL A 337 -0.47 -12.84 -7.85
CA VAL A 337 -1.49 -12.58 -6.83
C VAL A 337 -2.05 -13.91 -6.32
N TYR A 338 -2.07 -14.03 -5.00
CA TYR A 338 -2.64 -15.16 -4.26
C TYR A 338 -3.78 -14.71 -3.35
N LEU A 339 -4.64 -15.65 -2.99
CA LEU A 339 -5.61 -15.52 -1.90
C LEU A 339 -5.31 -16.49 -0.77
N MET A 340 -5.68 -16.10 0.45
CA MET A 340 -5.73 -16.99 1.61
C MET A 340 -6.86 -16.55 2.55
N ARG A 341 -7.32 -17.45 3.41
CA ARG A 341 -8.18 -17.08 4.53
C ARG A 341 -7.41 -16.23 5.53
N ALA A 342 -8.13 -15.47 6.35
CA ALA A 342 -7.54 -14.58 7.36
C ALA A 342 -6.74 -15.32 8.46
N ASP A 343 -6.82 -16.63 8.53
CA ASP A 343 -6.02 -17.49 9.41
C ASP A 343 -4.77 -18.08 8.73
N GLY A 344 -4.51 -17.72 7.46
CA GLY A 344 -3.37 -18.18 6.65
C GLY A 344 -3.61 -19.49 5.91
N THR A 345 -4.76 -20.13 6.06
CA THR A 345 -5.11 -21.37 5.36
C THR A 345 -5.67 -21.10 3.96
N GLY A 346 -5.78 -22.12 3.13
CA GLY A 346 -6.42 -22.04 1.81
C GLY A 346 -5.65 -21.21 0.79
N GLN A 347 -4.32 -21.16 0.88
CA GLN A 347 -3.49 -20.37 -0.03
C GLN A 347 -3.67 -20.81 -1.48
N THR A 348 -4.21 -19.94 -2.31
CA THR A 348 -4.62 -20.22 -3.69
C THR A 348 -4.08 -19.17 -4.64
N ARG A 349 -3.39 -19.60 -5.70
CA ARG A 349 -2.90 -18.72 -6.76
C ARG A 349 -4.07 -18.22 -7.60
N LEU A 350 -4.19 -16.90 -7.78
CA LEU A 350 -5.21 -16.28 -8.63
C LEU A 350 -4.71 -15.96 -10.03
N THR A 351 -3.46 -15.48 -10.14
CA THR A 351 -2.88 -15.10 -11.44
C THR A 351 -1.68 -15.99 -11.77
N SER A 352 -1.42 -16.20 -13.05
CA SER A 352 -0.36 -17.13 -13.52
C SER A 352 0.25 -16.72 -14.86
N ALA A 353 0.08 -15.48 -15.27
CA ALA A 353 0.66 -14.97 -16.52
C ALA A 353 2.21 -14.85 -16.42
N LYS A 354 2.89 -14.74 -17.56
CA LYS A 354 4.36 -14.61 -17.58
C LYS A 354 4.88 -13.29 -17.02
N GLY A 355 4.09 -12.22 -17.06
CA GLY A 355 4.46 -10.93 -16.46
C GLY A 355 4.26 -10.96 -14.96
N ALA A 356 5.02 -10.18 -14.22
CA ALA A 356 4.84 -10.07 -12.78
C ALA A 356 3.59 -9.26 -12.44
N ASP A 357 2.91 -9.68 -11.37
CA ASP A 357 1.67 -9.12 -10.87
C ASP A 357 1.85 -8.64 -9.43
N TRP A 358 1.53 -7.35 -9.17
CA TRP A 358 1.73 -6.70 -7.88
C TRP A 358 0.58 -5.80 -7.45
N LEU A 359 0.69 -5.20 -6.25
CA LEU A 359 -0.22 -4.22 -5.68
C LEU A 359 -1.69 -4.67 -5.65
N PRO A 360 -1.99 -5.80 -5.01
CA PRO A 360 -3.38 -6.23 -4.91
C PRO A 360 -4.21 -5.24 -4.09
N LEU A 361 -5.38 -4.86 -4.63
CA LEU A 361 -6.38 -4.02 -3.99
C LEU A 361 -7.74 -4.69 -4.14
N TRP A 362 -8.51 -4.76 -3.07
CA TRP A 362 -9.86 -5.29 -3.13
C TRP A 362 -10.86 -4.24 -3.63
N THR A 363 -11.76 -4.65 -4.52
CA THR A 363 -12.95 -3.84 -4.82
C THR A 363 -13.90 -3.87 -3.62
N ALA A 364 -14.70 -2.81 -3.46
CA ALA A 364 -15.79 -2.84 -2.50
C ALA A 364 -16.78 -3.99 -2.86
N THR A 365 -17.48 -4.49 -1.87
CA THR A 365 -18.61 -5.40 -2.10
C THR A 365 -19.65 -4.72 -2.98
N ARG A 366 -20.22 -5.48 -3.90
CA ARG A 366 -21.33 -5.03 -4.76
C ARG A 366 -22.51 -4.55 -3.94
#